data_c82c11ad9a79eb254a54c3a61b80b289
#
_entry.id   c82c11ad9a79eb254a54c3a61b80b289
#
_cell.length_a   1.000
_cell.length_b   1.000
_cell.length_c   1.000
_cell.angle_alpha   90.00
_cell.angle_beta   90.00
_cell.angle_gamma   90.00
#
_symmetry.space_group_name_H-M   'P 1'
#
loop_
_entity.id
_entity.type
_entity.pdbx_description
1 polymer ?
#
loop_
_entity_poly.entity_id
_entity_poly.type
_entity_poly.pdbx_seq_one_letter_code
_entity_poly.pdbx_strand_id
1 'polypeptide(L)'
;GGSAGNGRLQSVLEWDDATYEAIKEQLLIRGLIATGRGRGGSVSICDGSSPSDVATALGDRSSRRGSSRQANGKASSFDQAFRAIDDCLRKEAGCGTELDYTEQTSWLLFLKYLDGLEDDRAAMALLEGRSRHTPILEEPYRWNSWAAPKAADGQLDHNAALTGDDLRDFVNQKLFPYLEQFKQRASGPNTIEYKIGEIFGEIRNKISSGYNLREIIDVIDGLRFRSQAEKHELSMLYEEKIKRMGNAGRNGGEYYTPRPLIRAIVQVINPQIGETVYDPAVGSAGFLCEAFEFMRQGGASGRALSTEDLDTLQTRTFTGKEKKSLAYVIAIMNMILHGIEAPRIIHANTLTENLSDVQERDRFDVILANPPFGGSERKEVQQNFPIRSGETAFLFLQHFIKALKAGGRAAIVIKNTFLSNTDNAAVALRKQLLEDCNLHTVLDMPGGTFQAAGVK
;
A
#
# COMPACT_ATOMS: atom_id res chain seq x y z
N GLY A 1 32.53 -26.04 -3.71
CA GLY A 1 31.75 -26.16 -4.93
C GLY A 1 30.79 -27.34 -4.87
N GLY A 2 29.49 -27.08 -4.68
CA GLY A 2 28.45 -28.12 -4.70
C GLY A 2 27.80 -28.17 -6.08
N SER A 3 27.61 -29.37 -6.65
CA SER A 3 26.78 -29.58 -7.83
C SER A 3 25.44 -30.18 -7.41
N ALA A 4 24.37 -29.81 -8.08
CA ALA A 4 23.04 -30.36 -7.85
C ALA A 4 22.44 -30.92 -9.15
N GLY A 5 21.74 -32.05 -9.05
CA GLY A 5 21.05 -32.64 -10.22
C GLY A 5 19.83 -31.79 -10.62
N ASN A 6 19.55 -31.68 -11.92
CA ASN A 6 18.45 -30.87 -12.47
C ASN A 6 17.09 -31.20 -11.84
N GLY A 7 16.72 -32.48 -11.73
CA GLY A 7 15.45 -32.88 -11.13
C GLY A 7 15.31 -32.51 -9.64
N ARG A 8 16.42 -32.51 -8.88
CA ARG A 8 16.41 -32.08 -7.49
C ARG A 8 16.21 -30.57 -7.36
N LEU A 9 16.85 -29.79 -8.27
CA LEU A 9 16.68 -28.33 -8.29
C LEU A 9 15.26 -27.93 -8.68
N GLN A 10 14.68 -28.57 -9.70
CA GLN A 10 13.29 -28.34 -10.10
C GLN A 10 12.32 -28.63 -8.96
N SER A 11 12.49 -29.75 -8.26
CA SER A 11 11.65 -30.15 -7.13
C SER A 11 11.75 -29.18 -5.94
N VAL A 12 12.95 -28.63 -5.67
CA VAL A 12 13.18 -27.69 -4.55
C VAL A 12 12.67 -26.29 -4.91
N LEU A 13 12.75 -25.91 -6.19
CA LEU A 13 12.37 -24.58 -6.67
C LEU A 13 10.91 -24.50 -7.13
N GLU A 14 10.22 -25.65 -7.17
CA GLU A 14 8.82 -25.79 -7.64
C GLU A 14 8.60 -25.18 -9.04
N TRP A 15 9.61 -25.26 -9.92
CA TRP A 15 9.55 -24.73 -11.28
C TRP A 15 9.09 -25.80 -12.28
N ASP A 16 8.24 -25.40 -13.24
CA ASP A 16 7.95 -26.25 -14.42
C ASP A 16 9.18 -26.38 -15.32
N ASP A 17 9.17 -27.43 -16.16
CA ASP A 17 10.29 -27.74 -17.05
C ASP A 17 10.70 -26.58 -17.97
N ALA A 18 9.74 -25.85 -18.51
CA ALA A 18 9.98 -24.75 -19.43
C ALA A 18 10.64 -23.56 -18.71
N THR A 19 10.19 -23.24 -17.51
CA THR A 19 10.76 -22.18 -16.66
C THR A 19 12.18 -22.57 -16.22
N TYR A 20 12.38 -23.82 -15.77
CA TYR A 20 13.69 -24.31 -15.36
C TYR A 20 14.72 -24.24 -16.49
N GLU A 21 14.42 -24.78 -17.68
CA GLU A 21 15.38 -24.80 -18.79
C GLU A 21 15.68 -23.37 -19.30
N ALA A 22 14.68 -22.47 -19.36
CA ALA A 22 14.88 -21.09 -19.77
C ALA A 22 15.80 -20.31 -18.81
N ILE A 23 15.67 -20.53 -17.51
CA ILE A 23 16.52 -19.90 -16.49
C ILE A 23 17.93 -20.51 -16.51
N LYS A 24 18.04 -21.81 -16.59
CA LYS A 24 19.29 -22.52 -16.69
C LYS A 24 20.13 -22.06 -17.89
N GLU A 25 19.52 -21.95 -19.07
CA GLU A 25 20.18 -21.46 -20.28
C GLU A 25 20.77 -20.05 -20.09
N GLN A 26 20.06 -19.17 -19.44
CA GLN A 26 20.57 -17.82 -19.19
C GLN A 26 21.66 -17.74 -18.14
N LEU A 27 21.60 -18.55 -17.10
CA LEU A 27 22.68 -18.63 -16.14
C LEU A 27 23.97 -19.21 -16.77
N LEU A 28 23.82 -20.13 -17.73
CA LEU A 28 24.90 -20.63 -18.55
C LEU A 28 25.49 -19.55 -19.46
N ILE A 29 24.65 -18.80 -20.18
CA ILE A 29 25.08 -17.68 -21.05
C ILE A 29 25.85 -16.60 -20.26
N ARG A 30 25.43 -16.35 -19.01
CA ARG A 30 26.11 -15.38 -18.12
C ARG A 30 27.37 -15.95 -17.45
N GLY A 31 27.69 -17.21 -17.66
CA GLY A 31 28.85 -17.87 -17.05
C GLY A 31 28.75 -18.05 -15.53
N LEU A 32 27.54 -17.99 -14.96
CA LEU A 32 27.33 -18.12 -13.52
C LEU A 32 27.21 -19.58 -13.06
N ILE A 33 26.78 -20.49 -13.96
CA ILE A 33 26.74 -21.92 -13.73
C ILE A 33 27.39 -22.68 -14.90
N ALA A 34 27.85 -23.90 -14.60
CA ALA A 34 28.38 -24.82 -15.60
C ALA A 34 27.60 -26.15 -15.54
N THR A 35 27.47 -26.82 -16.69
CA THR A 35 26.86 -28.17 -16.75
C THR A 35 27.85 -29.23 -16.37
N GLY A 36 27.44 -30.13 -15.46
CA GLY A 36 28.24 -31.30 -15.05
C GLY A 36 27.93 -32.55 -15.89
N ARG A 37 28.86 -33.50 -15.90
CA ARG A 37 28.72 -34.81 -16.56
C ARG A 37 28.02 -35.78 -15.62
N GLY A 38 26.72 -36.05 -15.83
CA GLY A 38 25.95 -37.02 -15.06
C GLY A 38 24.71 -37.50 -15.84
N ARG A 39 24.24 -38.73 -15.58
CA ARG A 39 22.94 -39.20 -16.11
C ARG A 39 21.82 -38.35 -15.51
N GLY A 40 21.10 -37.60 -16.36
CA GLY A 40 20.05 -36.64 -15.96
C GLY A 40 20.51 -35.19 -15.87
N GLY A 41 21.80 -34.90 -16.09
CA GLY A 41 22.37 -33.56 -16.02
C GLY A 41 22.52 -33.04 -14.59
N SER A 42 23.53 -32.22 -14.39
CA SER A 42 23.75 -31.48 -13.14
C SER A 42 24.25 -30.08 -13.47
N VAL A 43 24.09 -29.13 -12.57
CA VAL A 43 24.64 -27.79 -12.66
C VAL A 43 25.46 -27.46 -11.42
N SER A 44 26.52 -26.70 -11.59
CA SER A 44 27.36 -26.19 -10.50
C SER A 44 27.60 -24.70 -10.70
N ILE A 45 27.81 -23.96 -9.62
CA ILE A 45 28.20 -22.53 -9.69
C ILE A 45 29.64 -22.48 -10.19
N CYS A 46 29.94 -21.60 -11.15
CA CYS A 46 31.29 -21.42 -11.68
C CYS A 46 32.24 -20.85 -10.63
N ASP A 47 33.52 -21.22 -10.72
CA ASP A 47 34.56 -20.68 -9.85
C ASP A 47 34.63 -19.15 -10.01
N GLY A 48 34.54 -18.41 -8.91
CA GLY A 48 34.51 -16.95 -8.90
C GLY A 48 33.09 -16.35 -8.84
N SER A 49 32.04 -17.16 -9.01
CA SER A 49 30.64 -16.70 -8.83
C SER A 49 30.13 -17.11 -7.45
N SER A 50 29.38 -16.22 -6.79
CA SER A 50 28.76 -16.49 -5.50
C SER A 50 27.28 -16.91 -5.66
N PRO A 51 26.67 -17.59 -4.68
CA PRO A 51 25.24 -17.83 -4.67
C PRO A 51 24.41 -16.55 -4.78
N SER A 52 24.92 -15.40 -4.29
CA SER A 52 24.31 -14.10 -4.41
C SER A 52 24.29 -13.57 -5.86
N ASP A 53 25.29 -13.87 -6.67
CA ASP A 53 25.32 -13.46 -8.09
C ASP A 53 24.25 -14.21 -8.89
N VAL A 54 24.08 -15.49 -8.58
CA VAL A 54 22.99 -16.30 -9.17
C VAL A 54 21.63 -15.79 -8.73
N ALA A 55 21.45 -15.48 -7.45
CA ALA A 55 20.20 -14.93 -6.92
C ALA A 55 19.88 -13.57 -7.52
N THR A 56 20.87 -12.68 -7.69
CA THR A 56 20.72 -11.38 -8.35
C THR A 56 20.32 -11.54 -9.82
N ALA A 57 20.93 -12.48 -10.53
CA ALA A 57 20.60 -12.77 -11.92
C ALA A 57 19.17 -13.35 -12.08
N LEU A 58 18.64 -14.05 -11.06
CA LEU A 58 17.28 -14.55 -11.02
C LEU A 58 16.28 -13.44 -10.66
N GLY A 59 16.63 -12.53 -9.75
CA GLY A 59 15.80 -11.39 -9.33
C GLY A 59 15.55 -10.37 -10.44
N ASP A 60 16.51 -10.16 -11.34
CA ASP A 60 16.43 -9.21 -12.46
C ASP A 60 15.38 -9.56 -13.52
N ARG A 61 14.77 -10.75 -13.45
CA ARG A 61 13.72 -11.22 -14.37
C ARG A 61 12.29 -11.07 -13.88
N SER A 62 12.06 -11.03 -12.58
CA SER A 62 10.71 -10.78 -12.09
C SER A 62 10.25 -9.36 -12.46
N SER A 63 11.20 -8.42 -12.64
CA SER A 63 10.91 -7.03 -12.99
C SER A 63 10.74 -6.75 -14.50
N ARG A 64 11.27 -7.62 -15.41
CA ARG A 64 11.24 -7.37 -16.87
C ARG A 64 10.10 -8.07 -17.64
N ARG A 65 9.32 -8.94 -17.01
CA ARG A 65 8.17 -9.61 -17.65
C ARG A 65 6.83 -8.89 -17.50
N GLY A 66 6.81 -7.67 -16.98
CA GLY A 66 5.60 -6.84 -16.80
C GLY A 66 5.18 -6.02 -18.01
N SER A 67 5.75 -6.18 -19.21
CA SER A 67 5.25 -5.48 -20.40
C SER A 67 5.23 -6.41 -21.62
N SER A 68 4.03 -6.63 -22.14
CA SER A 68 3.69 -7.31 -23.38
C SER A 68 3.74 -8.85 -23.40
N ARG A 69 2.62 -9.46 -22.95
CA ARG A 69 1.90 -10.51 -23.67
C ARG A 69 0.52 -10.65 -23.04
N GLN A 70 -0.54 -10.37 -23.80
CA GLN A 70 -1.84 -11.00 -23.58
C GLN A 70 -1.60 -12.51 -23.64
N ALA A 71 -1.35 -13.10 -22.48
CA ALA A 71 -1.44 -14.53 -22.31
C ALA A 71 -2.86 -14.81 -21.80
N ASN A 72 -3.61 -15.61 -22.53
CA ASN A 72 -4.73 -16.39 -22.00
C ASN A 72 -4.19 -17.23 -20.82
N GLY A 73 -4.01 -16.64 -19.65
CA GLY A 73 -3.61 -17.26 -18.41
C GLY A 73 -4.81 -17.35 -17.48
N LYS A 74 -5.02 -18.47 -16.82
CA LYS A 74 -5.96 -18.60 -15.69
C LYS A 74 -5.74 -17.41 -14.76
N ALA A 75 -6.82 -16.66 -14.48
CA ALA A 75 -6.81 -15.60 -13.48
C ALA A 75 -6.27 -16.16 -12.16
N SER A 76 -5.42 -15.40 -11.45
CA SER A 76 -4.89 -15.85 -10.17
C SER A 76 -6.04 -16.12 -9.18
N SER A 77 -5.78 -16.89 -8.14
CA SER A 77 -6.79 -17.17 -7.11
C SER A 77 -7.30 -15.87 -6.47
N PHE A 78 -6.43 -14.89 -6.29
CA PHE A 78 -6.78 -13.57 -5.75
C PHE A 78 -7.65 -12.75 -6.72
N ASP A 79 -7.34 -12.73 -8.03
CA ASP A 79 -8.16 -12.01 -9.04
C ASP A 79 -9.57 -12.60 -9.11
N GLN A 80 -9.70 -13.93 -9.05
CA GLN A 80 -11.00 -14.61 -8.98
C GLN A 80 -11.76 -14.23 -7.71
N ALA A 81 -11.09 -14.20 -6.55
CA ALA A 81 -11.68 -13.82 -5.29
C ALA A 81 -12.20 -12.37 -5.30
N PHE A 82 -11.40 -11.42 -5.79
CA PHE A 82 -11.83 -10.02 -5.89
C PHE A 82 -13.02 -9.82 -6.81
N ARG A 83 -13.09 -10.56 -7.93
CA ARG A 83 -14.26 -10.55 -8.82
C ARG A 83 -15.49 -11.12 -8.14
N ALA A 84 -15.36 -12.25 -7.43
CA ALA A 84 -16.47 -12.85 -6.70
C ALA A 84 -17.01 -11.92 -5.60
N ILE A 85 -16.12 -11.24 -4.86
CA ILE A 85 -16.49 -10.23 -3.88
C ILE A 85 -17.27 -9.08 -4.54
N ASP A 86 -16.75 -8.52 -5.65
CA ASP A 86 -17.41 -7.43 -6.37
C ASP A 86 -18.77 -7.85 -6.91
N ASP A 87 -18.92 -9.07 -7.44
CA ASP A 87 -20.18 -9.60 -7.96
C ASP A 87 -21.20 -9.81 -6.82
N CYS A 88 -20.75 -10.16 -5.63
CA CYS A 88 -21.60 -10.26 -4.44
C CYS A 88 -22.04 -8.85 -3.96
N LEU A 89 -21.11 -7.90 -3.87
CA LEU A 89 -21.39 -6.53 -3.45
C LEU A 89 -22.32 -5.77 -4.40
N ARG A 90 -22.29 -6.07 -5.70
CA ARG A 90 -23.23 -5.49 -6.69
C ARG A 90 -24.69 -5.88 -6.44
N LYS A 91 -24.93 -6.97 -5.71
CA LYS A 91 -26.30 -7.40 -5.33
C LYS A 91 -26.82 -6.66 -4.10
N GLU A 92 -25.94 -5.95 -3.37
CA GLU A 92 -26.27 -5.25 -2.13
C GLU A 92 -26.87 -3.87 -2.37
N ALA A 93 -28.05 -3.61 -1.80
CA ALA A 93 -28.71 -2.31 -1.91
C ALA A 93 -27.93 -1.17 -1.26
N GLY A 94 -27.09 -1.45 -0.25
CA GLY A 94 -26.24 -0.49 0.43
C GLY A 94 -24.92 -0.18 -0.29
N CYS A 95 -24.62 -0.89 -1.40
CA CYS A 95 -23.37 -0.78 -2.15
C CYS A 95 -23.67 -0.40 -3.61
N GLY A 96 -23.66 0.90 -3.93
CA GLY A 96 -24.02 1.40 -5.26
C GLY A 96 -22.84 1.83 -6.14
N THR A 97 -21.63 1.90 -5.58
CA THR A 97 -20.46 2.48 -6.26
C THR A 97 -19.19 1.68 -6.02
N GLU A 98 -18.20 1.85 -6.89
CA GLU A 98 -16.86 1.27 -6.70
C GLU A 98 -16.21 1.73 -5.38
N LEU A 99 -16.60 2.91 -4.86
CA LEU A 99 -16.15 3.36 -3.54
C LEU A 99 -16.71 2.45 -2.44
N ASP A 100 -18.00 2.12 -2.50
CA ASP A 100 -18.63 1.22 -1.53
C ASP A 100 -18.01 -0.18 -1.60
N TYR A 101 -17.80 -0.71 -2.81
CA TYR A 101 -17.15 -2.03 -2.98
C TYR A 101 -15.74 -2.03 -2.40
N THR A 102 -14.97 -0.96 -2.61
CA THR A 102 -13.62 -0.86 -2.06
C THR A 102 -13.66 -0.75 -0.54
N GLU A 103 -14.54 0.06 0.02
CA GLU A 103 -14.71 0.21 1.47
C GLU A 103 -15.07 -1.13 2.13
N GLN A 104 -16.08 -1.83 1.61
CA GLN A 104 -16.54 -3.09 2.21
C GLN A 104 -15.51 -4.21 2.07
N THR A 105 -14.82 -4.29 0.95
CA THR A 105 -13.69 -5.23 0.78
C THR A 105 -12.56 -4.93 1.75
N SER A 106 -12.25 -3.64 1.96
CA SER A 106 -11.11 -3.21 2.78
C SER A 106 -11.20 -3.64 4.22
N TRP A 107 -12.32 -3.42 4.90
CA TRP A 107 -12.44 -3.79 6.31
C TRP A 107 -12.43 -5.30 6.54
N LEU A 108 -13.00 -6.08 5.63
CA LEU A 108 -12.97 -7.54 5.71
C LEU A 108 -11.55 -8.09 5.51
N LEU A 109 -10.82 -7.59 4.49
CA LEU A 109 -9.42 -7.93 4.27
C LEU A 109 -8.55 -7.54 5.46
N PHE A 110 -8.82 -6.39 6.08
CA PHE A 110 -8.08 -5.94 7.25
C PHE A 110 -8.25 -6.88 8.44
N LEU A 111 -9.48 -7.31 8.73
CA LEU A 111 -9.72 -8.26 9.82
C LEU A 111 -9.07 -9.62 9.55
N LYS A 112 -9.08 -10.08 8.30
CA LYS A 112 -8.37 -11.29 7.90
C LYS A 112 -6.85 -11.13 7.99
N TYR A 113 -6.31 -9.96 7.63
CA TYR A 113 -4.89 -9.65 7.81
C TYR A 113 -4.50 -9.66 9.30
N LEU A 114 -5.33 -9.07 10.17
CA LEU A 114 -5.09 -9.09 11.63
C LEU A 114 -5.02 -10.52 12.19
N ASP A 115 -5.86 -11.43 11.71
CA ASP A 115 -5.82 -12.84 12.10
C ASP A 115 -4.48 -13.49 11.75
N GLY A 116 -3.97 -13.25 10.53
CA GLY A 116 -2.65 -13.72 10.13
C GLY A 116 -1.49 -13.07 10.93
N LEU A 117 -1.59 -11.79 11.24
CA LEU A 117 -0.60 -11.08 12.07
C LEU A 117 -0.56 -11.64 13.51
N GLU A 118 -1.72 -12.01 14.06
CA GLU A 118 -1.82 -12.68 15.36
C GLU A 118 -1.10 -14.01 15.37
N ASP A 119 -1.31 -14.84 14.34
CA ASP A 119 -0.63 -16.11 14.17
C ASP A 119 0.90 -15.94 14.09
N ASP A 120 1.37 -14.96 13.30
CA ASP A 120 2.80 -14.64 13.16
C ASP A 120 3.39 -14.18 14.50
N ARG A 121 2.71 -13.29 15.24
CA ARG A 121 3.16 -12.80 16.55
C ARG A 121 3.17 -13.91 17.62
N ALA A 122 2.17 -14.79 17.62
CA ALA A 122 2.12 -15.94 18.52
C ALA A 122 3.29 -16.91 18.25
N ALA A 123 3.58 -17.18 16.97
CA ALA A 123 4.71 -18.03 16.58
C ALA A 123 6.06 -17.41 16.99
N MET A 124 6.25 -16.11 16.79
CA MET A 124 7.45 -15.38 17.20
C MET A 124 7.63 -15.42 18.73
N ALA A 125 6.56 -15.19 19.49
CA ALA A 125 6.62 -15.26 20.96
C ALA A 125 7.07 -16.64 21.46
N LEU A 126 6.61 -17.72 20.81
CA LEU A 126 7.05 -19.07 21.12
C LEU A 126 8.54 -19.30 20.81
N LEU A 127 9.02 -18.80 19.66
CA LEU A 127 10.44 -18.90 19.28
C LEU A 127 11.35 -18.13 20.23
N GLU A 128 10.89 -17.00 20.77
CA GLU A 128 11.61 -16.20 21.77
C GLU A 128 11.50 -16.74 23.20
N GLY A 129 10.85 -17.89 23.40
CA GLY A 129 10.67 -18.51 24.71
C GLY A 129 9.68 -17.78 25.63
N ARG A 130 8.87 -16.87 25.09
CA ARG A 130 7.79 -16.22 25.82
C ARG A 130 6.60 -17.17 25.96
N SER A 131 6.17 -17.40 27.18
CA SER A 131 5.13 -18.39 27.49
C SER A 131 3.70 -17.96 27.06
N ARG A 132 3.49 -16.72 26.68
CA ARG A 132 2.16 -16.20 26.31
C ARG A 132 2.24 -14.99 25.37
N HIS A 133 1.53 -15.07 24.27
CA HIS A 133 1.19 -13.95 23.41
C HIS A 133 -0.16 -13.39 23.87
N THR A 134 -0.28 -12.05 24.00
CA THR A 134 -1.56 -11.39 24.25
C THR A 134 -2.16 -10.99 22.91
N PRO A 135 -3.29 -11.57 22.50
CA PRO A 135 -3.93 -11.21 21.23
C PRO A 135 -4.36 -9.76 21.18
N ILE A 136 -4.34 -9.15 19.99
CA ILE A 136 -4.89 -7.80 19.75
C ILE A 136 -6.42 -7.85 19.92
N LEU A 137 -7.07 -8.84 19.30
CA LEU A 137 -8.51 -9.04 19.41
C LEU A 137 -8.84 -10.16 20.40
N GLU A 138 -9.74 -9.86 21.34
CA GLU A 138 -10.26 -10.82 22.30
C GLU A 138 -11.32 -11.71 21.67
N GLU A 139 -11.53 -12.91 22.26
CA GLU A 139 -12.71 -13.72 21.97
C GLU A 139 -13.99 -12.98 22.44
N PRO A 140 -15.10 -13.03 21.69
CA PRO A 140 -15.35 -13.81 20.45
C PRO A 140 -15.08 -13.01 19.15
N TYR A 141 -14.29 -11.93 19.19
CA TYR A 141 -14.12 -10.99 18.07
C TYR A 141 -12.99 -11.37 17.10
N ARG A 142 -12.24 -12.44 17.38
CA ARG A 142 -11.21 -12.96 16.49
C ARG A 142 -11.85 -13.56 15.23
N TRP A 143 -11.17 -13.44 14.09
CA TRP A 143 -11.66 -13.95 12.80
C TRP A 143 -12.06 -15.42 12.86
N ASN A 144 -11.23 -16.26 13.48
CA ASN A 144 -11.47 -17.68 13.65
C ASN A 144 -12.61 -18.04 14.62
N SER A 145 -13.21 -17.08 15.31
CA SER A 145 -14.32 -17.31 16.23
C SER A 145 -15.68 -17.02 15.62
N TRP A 146 -15.81 -15.93 14.85
CA TRP A 146 -17.08 -15.52 14.27
C TRP A 146 -17.14 -15.66 12.75
N ALA A 147 -16.02 -15.38 12.06
CA ALA A 147 -15.98 -15.35 10.60
C ALA A 147 -15.71 -16.73 10.01
N ALA A 148 -14.70 -17.45 10.50
CA ALA A 148 -14.31 -18.73 9.98
C ALA A 148 -13.90 -19.73 11.11
N PRO A 149 -14.85 -20.09 12.01
CA PRO A 149 -14.57 -21.09 13.02
C PRO A 149 -14.18 -22.42 12.35
N LYS A 150 -13.19 -23.12 12.92
CA LYS A 150 -12.66 -24.37 12.37
C LYS A 150 -13.06 -25.55 13.23
N ALA A 151 -13.53 -26.60 12.57
CA ALA A 151 -13.75 -27.91 13.19
C ALA A 151 -12.41 -28.63 13.44
N ALA A 152 -12.44 -29.75 14.12
CA ALA A 152 -11.24 -30.53 14.47
C ALA A 152 -10.44 -31.02 13.25
N ASP A 153 -11.05 -31.12 12.08
CA ASP A 153 -10.44 -31.45 10.80
C ASP A 153 -9.81 -30.25 10.07
N GLY A 154 -9.91 -29.03 10.65
CA GLY A 154 -9.42 -27.80 10.08
C GLY A 154 -10.32 -27.16 9.01
N GLN A 155 -11.47 -27.77 8.69
CA GLN A 155 -12.46 -27.20 7.79
C GLN A 155 -13.36 -26.20 8.52
N LEU A 156 -14.14 -25.42 7.76
CA LEU A 156 -15.13 -24.51 8.33
C LEU A 156 -16.16 -25.29 9.14
N ASP A 157 -16.35 -24.92 10.40
CA ASP A 157 -17.43 -25.44 11.22
C ASP A 157 -18.74 -24.70 10.88
N HIS A 158 -19.53 -25.31 9.99
CA HIS A 158 -20.80 -24.74 9.55
C HIS A 158 -21.85 -24.60 10.68
N ASN A 159 -21.69 -25.32 11.80
CA ASN A 159 -22.59 -25.21 12.95
C ASN A 159 -22.23 -24.01 13.84
N ALA A 160 -20.97 -23.65 13.91
CA ALA A 160 -20.46 -22.53 14.70
C ALA A 160 -20.40 -21.22 13.87
N ALA A 161 -20.30 -21.32 12.54
CA ALA A 161 -20.23 -20.16 11.65
C ALA A 161 -21.54 -19.38 11.64
N LEU A 162 -21.47 -18.10 11.97
CA LEU A 162 -22.63 -17.20 11.90
C LEU A 162 -23.07 -17.00 10.43
N THR A 163 -24.39 -16.88 10.21
CA THR A 163 -24.98 -16.64 8.88
C THR A 163 -26.27 -15.83 9.00
N GLY A 164 -26.80 -15.32 7.90
CA GLY A 164 -28.06 -14.59 7.87
C GLY A 164 -28.06 -13.39 8.82
N ASP A 165 -29.20 -13.17 9.46
CA ASP A 165 -29.38 -12.02 10.36
C ASP A 165 -28.47 -12.06 11.58
N ASP A 166 -28.16 -13.24 12.12
CA ASP A 166 -27.24 -13.39 13.26
C ASP A 166 -25.84 -12.87 12.94
N LEU A 167 -25.33 -13.15 11.72
CA LEU A 167 -24.04 -12.65 11.27
C LEU A 167 -24.06 -11.11 11.09
N ARG A 168 -25.09 -10.60 10.42
CA ARG A 168 -25.24 -9.15 10.22
C ARG A 168 -25.33 -8.40 11.55
N ASP A 169 -26.14 -8.91 12.46
CA ASP A 169 -26.38 -8.29 13.77
C ASP A 169 -25.13 -8.38 14.66
N PHE A 170 -24.41 -9.50 14.62
CA PHE A 170 -23.11 -9.60 15.30
C PHE A 170 -22.12 -8.54 14.79
N VAL A 171 -21.97 -8.39 13.47
CA VAL A 171 -21.08 -7.39 12.88
C VAL A 171 -21.49 -5.97 13.29
N ASN A 172 -22.77 -5.63 13.14
CA ASN A 172 -23.24 -4.26 13.35
C ASN A 172 -23.35 -3.84 14.82
N GLN A 173 -23.78 -4.78 15.69
CA GLN A 173 -24.11 -4.45 17.07
C GLN A 173 -23.02 -4.85 18.08
N LYS A 174 -22.11 -5.74 17.72
CA LYS A 174 -21.06 -6.23 18.61
C LYS A 174 -19.66 -5.94 18.07
N LEU A 175 -19.34 -6.41 16.86
CA LEU A 175 -17.98 -6.34 16.32
C LEU A 175 -17.53 -4.89 16.06
N PHE A 176 -18.28 -4.11 15.28
CA PHE A 176 -17.92 -2.72 14.97
C PHE A 176 -17.83 -1.85 16.24
N PRO A 177 -18.79 -1.86 17.16
CA PRO A 177 -18.68 -1.12 18.42
C PRO A 177 -17.48 -1.56 19.28
N TYR A 178 -17.12 -2.84 19.29
CA TYR A 178 -15.92 -3.34 19.98
C TYR A 178 -14.65 -2.78 19.36
N LEU A 179 -14.52 -2.81 18.03
CA LEU A 179 -13.35 -2.33 17.31
C LEU A 179 -13.18 -0.81 17.40
N GLU A 180 -14.26 -0.05 17.39
CA GLU A 180 -14.25 1.42 17.55
C GLU A 180 -13.65 1.83 18.91
N GLN A 181 -13.87 1.07 19.97
CA GLN A 181 -13.33 1.36 21.31
C GLN A 181 -11.80 1.28 21.39
N PHE A 182 -11.13 0.62 20.43
CA PHE A 182 -9.69 0.49 20.41
C PHE A 182 -8.95 1.83 20.39
N LYS A 183 -9.53 2.86 19.79
CA LYS A 183 -8.95 4.21 19.79
C LYS A 183 -8.74 4.75 21.21
N GLN A 184 -9.62 4.42 22.14
CA GLN A 184 -9.55 4.87 23.54
C GLN A 184 -8.64 3.99 24.40
N ARG A 185 -8.44 2.72 24.00
CA ARG A 185 -7.65 1.74 24.75
C ARG A 185 -6.17 1.71 24.32
N ALA A 186 -5.86 2.24 23.13
CA ALA A 186 -4.53 2.21 22.56
C ALA A 186 -3.53 3.05 23.38
N SER A 187 -2.29 2.57 23.45
CA SER A 187 -1.19 3.27 24.15
C SER A 187 -0.71 4.52 23.41
N GLY A 188 -1.06 4.68 22.12
CA GLY A 188 -0.68 5.86 21.33
C GLY A 188 -1.10 5.74 19.84
N PRO A 189 -1.01 6.86 19.10
CA PRO A 189 -1.52 6.96 17.74
C PRO A 189 -0.75 6.13 16.70
N ASN A 190 0.44 5.67 17.03
CA ASN A 190 1.31 4.88 16.15
C ASN A 190 1.23 3.37 16.45
N THR A 191 0.15 2.91 17.05
CA THR A 191 -0.10 1.50 17.35
C THR A 191 -1.17 0.93 16.43
N ILE A 192 -1.12 -0.36 16.16
CA ILE A 192 -2.12 -1.03 15.34
C ILE A 192 -3.51 -0.97 16.00
N GLU A 193 -3.56 -1.03 17.33
CA GLU A 193 -4.79 -0.87 18.12
C GLU A 193 -5.44 0.49 17.85
N TYR A 194 -4.66 1.57 17.88
CA TYR A 194 -5.18 2.89 17.56
C TYR A 194 -5.74 2.96 16.14
N LYS A 195 -5.05 2.35 15.16
CA LYS A 195 -5.50 2.31 13.77
C LYS A 195 -6.79 1.50 13.59
N ILE A 196 -6.95 0.40 14.33
CA ILE A 196 -8.22 -0.34 14.37
C ILE A 196 -9.37 0.60 14.76
N GLY A 197 -9.22 1.32 15.89
CA GLY A 197 -10.26 2.22 16.38
C GLY A 197 -10.55 3.38 15.41
N GLU A 198 -9.54 3.92 14.73
CA GLU A 198 -9.73 4.96 13.73
C GLU A 198 -10.47 4.44 12.48
N ILE A 199 -10.07 3.29 11.94
CA ILE A 199 -10.71 2.67 10.79
C ILE A 199 -12.20 2.42 11.07
N PHE A 200 -12.50 1.72 12.15
CA PHE A 200 -13.88 1.33 12.47
C PHE A 200 -14.75 2.46 13.03
N GLY A 201 -14.13 3.58 13.44
CA GLY A 201 -14.82 4.83 13.71
C GLY A 201 -15.33 5.55 12.45
N GLU A 202 -14.68 5.36 11.31
CA GLU A 202 -14.99 6.07 10.06
C GLU A 202 -15.85 5.27 9.07
N ILE A 203 -15.78 3.94 9.10
CA ILE A 203 -16.51 3.06 8.18
C ILE A 203 -17.76 2.46 8.83
N ARG A 204 -18.66 1.95 7.99
CA ARG A 204 -19.85 1.21 8.41
C ARG A 204 -20.04 -0.01 7.52
N ASN A 205 -20.60 -1.07 8.08
CA ASN A 205 -21.06 -2.19 7.27
C ASN A 205 -22.26 -1.77 6.42
N LYS A 206 -22.12 -1.82 5.11
CA LYS A 206 -23.16 -1.52 4.12
C LYS A 206 -23.83 -2.78 3.55
N ILE A 207 -23.34 -3.96 3.93
CA ILE A 207 -23.87 -5.24 3.49
C ILE A 207 -25.08 -5.57 4.34
N SER A 208 -26.25 -5.48 3.76
CA SER A 208 -27.54 -5.68 4.44
C SER A 208 -27.94 -7.16 4.55
N SER A 209 -27.51 -7.97 3.59
CA SER A 209 -27.76 -9.41 3.57
C SER A 209 -26.64 -10.17 4.30
N GLY A 210 -26.97 -10.81 5.42
CA GLY A 210 -26.01 -11.65 6.13
C GLY A 210 -25.58 -12.89 5.32
N TYR A 211 -26.38 -13.31 4.34
CA TYR A 211 -26.00 -14.38 3.41
C TYR A 211 -24.92 -13.92 2.41
N ASN A 212 -25.09 -12.72 1.84
CA ASN A 212 -24.06 -12.15 0.97
C ASN A 212 -22.78 -11.84 1.77
N LEU A 213 -22.92 -11.35 3.02
CA LEU A 213 -21.78 -11.16 3.91
C LEU A 213 -21.04 -12.49 4.17
N ARG A 214 -21.77 -13.60 4.39
CA ARG A 214 -21.20 -14.93 4.56
C ARG A 214 -20.42 -15.37 3.31
N GLU A 215 -21.02 -15.21 2.11
CA GLU A 215 -20.38 -15.54 0.84
C GLU A 215 -19.04 -14.78 0.66
N ILE A 216 -19.03 -13.48 0.99
CA ILE A 216 -17.81 -12.66 0.91
C ILE A 216 -16.75 -13.14 1.92
N ILE A 217 -17.16 -13.43 3.16
CA ILE A 217 -16.25 -13.92 4.21
C ILE A 217 -15.63 -15.26 3.79
N ASP A 218 -16.39 -16.18 3.21
CA ASP A 218 -15.89 -17.48 2.75
C ASP A 218 -14.85 -17.33 1.64
N VAL A 219 -15.08 -16.40 0.72
CA VAL A 219 -14.09 -16.05 -0.33
C VAL A 219 -12.80 -15.50 0.30
N ILE A 220 -12.93 -14.56 1.24
CA ILE A 220 -11.77 -13.94 1.90
C ILE A 220 -11.03 -14.93 2.80
N ASP A 221 -11.73 -15.82 3.50
CA ASP A 221 -11.08 -16.84 4.34
C ASP A 221 -10.23 -17.82 3.53
N GLY A 222 -10.61 -18.06 2.27
CA GLY A 222 -9.81 -18.83 1.33
C GLY A 222 -8.50 -18.18 0.89
N LEU A 223 -8.32 -16.87 1.10
CA LEU A 223 -7.11 -16.15 0.76
C LEU A 223 -6.01 -16.39 1.81
N ARG A 224 -4.78 -16.61 1.34
CA ARG A 224 -3.61 -16.79 2.19
C ARG A 224 -2.69 -15.59 2.07
N PHE A 225 -2.20 -15.05 3.20
CA PHE A 225 -1.32 -13.88 3.28
C PHE A 225 -0.02 -14.20 4.04
N ARG A 226 0.45 -15.43 3.98
CA ARG A 226 1.58 -15.89 4.81
C ARG A 226 2.93 -15.56 4.20
N SER A 227 3.10 -15.77 2.90
CA SER A 227 4.36 -15.48 2.21
C SER A 227 4.45 -14.02 1.74
N GLN A 228 5.66 -13.51 1.57
CA GLN A 228 5.89 -12.18 0.99
C GLN A 228 5.36 -12.07 -0.44
N ALA A 229 5.39 -13.16 -1.21
CA ALA A 229 4.83 -13.20 -2.56
C ALA A 229 3.30 -13.04 -2.56
N GLU A 230 2.59 -13.72 -1.65
CA GLU A 230 1.13 -13.59 -1.47
C GLU A 230 0.74 -12.18 -1.00
N LYS A 231 1.48 -11.61 -0.04
CA LYS A 231 1.27 -10.23 0.43
C LYS A 231 1.46 -9.23 -0.72
N HIS A 232 2.48 -9.41 -1.54
CA HIS A 232 2.74 -8.56 -2.71
C HIS A 232 1.64 -8.71 -3.77
N GLU A 233 1.19 -9.92 -4.09
CA GLU A 233 0.10 -10.15 -5.05
C GLU A 233 -1.20 -9.48 -4.56
N LEU A 234 -1.53 -9.65 -3.28
CA LEU A 234 -2.69 -9.00 -2.67
C LEU A 234 -2.60 -7.48 -2.75
N SER A 235 -1.44 -6.89 -2.45
CA SER A 235 -1.25 -5.43 -2.54
C SER A 235 -1.44 -4.92 -3.97
N MET A 236 -0.94 -5.64 -4.97
CA MET A 236 -1.12 -5.28 -6.39
C MET A 236 -2.60 -5.31 -6.81
N LEU A 237 -3.36 -6.32 -6.38
CA LEU A 237 -4.78 -6.42 -6.70
C LEU A 237 -5.62 -5.39 -5.95
N TYR A 238 -5.26 -5.09 -4.70
CA TYR A 238 -5.88 -4.01 -3.96
C TYR A 238 -5.64 -2.64 -4.63
N GLU A 239 -4.44 -2.40 -5.15
CA GLU A 239 -4.14 -1.22 -5.94
C GLU A 239 -4.92 -1.15 -7.25
N GLU A 240 -5.15 -2.27 -7.95
CA GLU A 240 -6.00 -2.30 -9.14
C GLU A 240 -7.46 -1.97 -8.79
N LYS A 241 -7.95 -2.40 -7.61
CA LYS A 241 -9.26 -2.01 -7.09
C LYS A 241 -9.32 -0.50 -6.79
N ILE A 242 -8.30 0.06 -6.15
CA ILE A 242 -8.17 1.51 -5.94
C ILE A 242 -8.17 2.27 -7.27
N LYS A 243 -7.48 1.77 -8.28
CA LYS A 243 -7.45 2.36 -9.62
C LYS A 243 -8.82 2.36 -10.29
N ARG A 244 -9.59 1.25 -10.19
CA ARG A 244 -10.97 1.18 -10.69
C ARG A 244 -11.86 2.21 -9.98
N MET A 245 -11.77 2.28 -8.66
CA MET A 245 -12.43 3.29 -7.86
C MET A 245 -12.03 4.71 -8.30
N GLY A 246 -10.74 4.97 -8.53
CA GLY A 246 -10.21 6.23 -9.02
C GLY A 246 -10.75 6.63 -10.39
N ASN A 247 -11.12 5.68 -11.25
CA ASN A 247 -11.68 5.93 -12.58
C ASN A 247 -13.21 6.03 -12.59
N ALA A 248 -13.90 5.72 -11.51
CA ALA A 248 -15.35 5.58 -11.42
C ALA A 248 -16.13 6.89 -11.20
N GLY A 249 -15.66 8.04 -11.70
CA GLY A 249 -16.41 9.28 -11.67
C GLY A 249 -15.59 10.52 -11.31
N ARG A 250 -16.27 11.71 -11.27
CA ARG A 250 -15.61 13.02 -11.06
C ARG A 250 -14.75 13.10 -9.80
N ASN A 251 -15.07 12.35 -8.76
CA ASN A 251 -14.35 12.36 -7.48
C ASN A 251 -13.31 11.25 -7.37
N GLY A 252 -13.32 10.27 -8.26
CA GLY A 252 -12.42 9.12 -8.21
C GLY A 252 -10.95 9.48 -8.47
N GLY A 253 -10.69 10.44 -9.36
CA GLY A 253 -9.33 10.89 -9.70
C GLY A 253 -8.53 11.50 -8.55
N GLU A 254 -9.21 11.85 -7.44
CA GLU A 254 -8.55 12.34 -6.23
C GLU A 254 -7.90 11.23 -5.40
N TYR A 255 -8.23 9.96 -5.66
CA TYR A 255 -7.77 8.81 -4.88
C TYR A 255 -6.64 8.03 -5.53
N TYR A 256 -6.35 8.28 -6.81
CA TYR A 256 -5.41 7.48 -7.56
C TYR A 256 -4.45 8.31 -8.42
N THR A 257 -3.16 8.06 -8.25
CA THR A 257 -2.09 8.54 -9.12
C THR A 257 -1.52 7.37 -9.92
N PRO A 258 -1.34 7.49 -11.25
CA PRO A 258 -0.79 6.41 -12.07
C PRO A 258 0.56 5.90 -11.55
N ARG A 259 0.68 4.60 -11.32
CA ARG A 259 1.87 3.98 -10.74
C ARG A 259 3.17 4.23 -11.53
N PRO A 260 3.18 4.20 -12.89
CA PRO A 260 4.38 4.55 -13.65
C PRO A 260 4.90 5.96 -13.35
N LEU A 261 3.99 6.92 -13.14
CA LEU A 261 4.35 8.29 -12.77
C LEU A 261 4.95 8.34 -11.35
N ILE A 262 4.30 7.72 -10.39
CA ILE A 262 4.79 7.66 -9.00
C ILE A 262 6.19 7.05 -8.99
N ARG A 263 6.38 5.92 -9.67
CA ARG A 263 7.66 5.21 -9.75
C ARG A 263 8.77 6.07 -10.35
N ALA A 264 8.48 6.77 -11.44
CA ALA A 264 9.43 7.70 -12.06
C ALA A 264 9.81 8.84 -11.09
N ILE A 265 8.84 9.42 -10.38
CA ILE A 265 9.06 10.48 -9.40
C ILE A 265 9.92 9.97 -8.23
N VAL A 266 9.59 8.81 -7.66
CA VAL A 266 10.35 8.22 -6.55
C VAL A 266 11.79 7.93 -6.95
N GLN A 267 12.03 7.42 -8.17
CA GLN A 267 13.38 7.18 -8.69
C GLN A 267 14.19 8.48 -8.84
N VAL A 268 13.58 9.55 -9.32
CA VAL A 268 14.25 10.88 -9.47
C VAL A 268 14.56 11.49 -8.10
N ILE A 269 13.63 11.43 -7.16
CA ILE A 269 13.78 11.96 -5.80
C ILE A 269 14.77 11.11 -4.99
N ASN A 270 14.79 9.80 -5.24
CA ASN A 270 15.72 8.85 -4.62
C ASN A 270 15.79 8.96 -3.10
N PRO A 271 14.67 8.68 -2.37
CA PRO A 271 14.65 8.74 -0.91
C PRO A 271 15.61 7.71 -0.32
N GLN A 272 16.32 8.09 0.75
CA GLN A 272 17.34 7.27 1.42
C GLN A 272 16.89 6.80 2.80
N ILE A 273 17.40 5.64 3.24
CA ILE A 273 17.17 5.15 4.60
C ILE A 273 17.67 6.20 5.61
N GLY A 274 16.84 6.49 6.61
CA GLY A 274 17.08 7.53 7.62
C GLY A 274 16.44 8.88 7.29
N GLU A 275 16.01 9.11 6.05
CA GLU A 275 15.22 10.28 5.69
C GLU A 275 13.75 10.11 6.05
N THR A 276 13.09 11.21 6.38
CA THR A 276 11.64 11.27 6.59
C THR A 276 10.92 11.62 5.29
N VAL A 277 9.91 10.83 4.94
CA VAL A 277 9.10 11.00 3.72
C VAL A 277 7.67 11.40 4.09
N TYR A 278 7.17 12.46 3.49
CA TYR A 278 5.87 13.05 3.80
C TYR A 278 5.00 13.22 2.56
N ASP A 279 3.72 12.84 2.71
CA ASP A 279 2.67 13.14 1.74
C ASP A 279 1.52 13.89 2.44
N PRO A 280 1.36 15.21 2.21
CA PRO A 280 0.33 16.03 2.85
C PRO A 280 -1.08 15.86 2.25
N ALA A 281 -1.23 15.11 1.18
CA ALA A 281 -2.49 14.81 0.49
C ALA A 281 -2.48 13.35 0.03
N VAL A 282 -2.33 12.45 1.00
CA VAL A 282 -1.85 11.08 0.78
C VAL A 282 -2.78 10.23 -0.09
N GLY A 283 -4.06 10.57 -0.19
CA GLY A 283 -5.02 9.81 -0.98
C GLY A 283 -5.03 8.33 -0.59
N SER A 284 -4.69 7.45 -1.53
CA SER A 284 -4.52 6.01 -1.30
C SER A 284 -3.12 5.59 -0.85
N ALA A 285 -2.27 6.51 -0.43
CA ALA A 285 -0.88 6.32 -0.02
C ALA A 285 0.07 5.80 -1.13
N GLY A 286 -0.27 6.04 -2.38
CA GLY A 286 0.50 5.53 -3.51
C GLY A 286 1.97 5.94 -3.51
N PHE A 287 2.29 7.19 -3.20
CA PHE A 287 3.67 7.66 -3.11
C PHE A 287 4.41 7.03 -1.95
N LEU A 288 3.78 6.91 -0.77
CA LEU A 288 4.41 6.32 0.40
C LEU A 288 4.68 4.82 0.22
N CYS A 289 3.72 4.09 -0.39
CA CYS A 289 3.90 2.67 -0.71
C CYS A 289 5.05 2.45 -1.70
N GLU A 290 5.12 3.22 -2.79
CA GLU A 290 6.20 3.08 -3.77
C GLU A 290 7.56 3.50 -3.19
N ALA A 291 7.61 4.56 -2.36
CA ALA A 291 8.82 4.96 -1.66
C ALA A 291 9.28 3.87 -0.67
N PHE A 292 8.37 3.25 0.06
CA PHE A 292 8.67 2.12 0.92
C PHE A 292 9.26 0.94 0.14
N GLU A 293 8.62 0.52 -0.96
CA GLU A 293 9.13 -0.56 -1.81
C GLU A 293 10.50 -0.23 -2.40
N PHE A 294 10.70 0.99 -2.88
CA PHE A 294 11.98 1.45 -3.42
C PHE A 294 13.09 1.40 -2.35
N MET A 295 12.84 1.94 -1.16
CA MET A 295 13.81 1.95 -0.06
C MET A 295 14.07 0.55 0.48
N ARG A 296 13.04 -0.31 0.58
CA ARG A 296 13.13 -1.70 1.02
C ARG A 296 13.99 -2.55 0.08
N GLN A 297 14.03 -2.24 -1.21
CA GLN A 297 14.91 -2.87 -2.19
C GLN A 297 16.35 -2.31 -2.17
N GLY A 298 16.68 -1.44 -1.22
CA GLY A 298 17.99 -0.82 -1.08
C GLY A 298 18.17 0.46 -1.89
N GLY A 299 17.10 1.09 -2.37
CA GLY A 299 17.12 2.31 -3.15
C GLY A 299 17.85 2.14 -4.48
N ALA A 300 18.43 3.22 -5.01
CA ALA A 300 19.20 3.19 -6.26
C ALA A 300 20.48 2.33 -6.19
N SER A 301 21.02 2.10 -4.99
CA SER A 301 22.23 1.29 -4.79
C SER A 301 21.96 -0.21 -4.71
N GLY A 302 20.72 -0.63 -4.45
CA GLY A 302 20.36 -2.04 -4.25
C GLY A 302 21.06 -2.69 -3.05
N ARG A 303 21.48 -1.91 -2.03
CA ARG A 303 22.18 -2.45 -0.86
C ARG A 303 21.26 -3.31 0.00
N ALA A 304 21.78 -4.35 0.62
CA ALA A 304 21.06 -5.12 1.63
C ALA A 304 20.76 -4.25 2.86
N LEU A 305 19.55 -4.38 3.41
CA LEU A 305 19.13 -3.64 4.59
C LEU A 305 19.47 -4.41 5.87
N SER A 306 19.89 -3.67 6.90
CA SER A 306 20.04 -4.18 8.26
C SER A 306 18.68 -4.24 8.96
N THR A 307 18.63 -4.92 10.11
CA THR A 307 17.44 -4.93 10.98
C THR A 307 17.06 -3.51 11.45
N GLU A 308 18.05 -2.66 11.72
CA GLU A 308 17.84 -1.26 12.11
C GLU A 308 17.24 -0.42 10.95
N ASP A 309 17.68 -0.67 9.70
CA ASP A 309 17.10 -0.05 8.51
C ASP A 309 15.61 -0.43 8.38
N LEU A 310 15.28 -1.71 8.57
CA LEU A 310 13.91 -2.20 8.51
C LEU A 310 13.04 -1.60 9.62
N ASP A 311 13.53 -1.51 10.85
CA ASP A 311 12.83 -0.85 11.95
C ASP A 311 12.60 0.65 11.64
N THR A 312 13.59 1.33 11.09
CA THR A 312 13.48 2.73 10.67
C THR A 312 12.39 2.92 9.62
N LEU A 313 12.32 2.05 8.60
CA LEU A 313 11.28 2.07 7.59
C LEU A 313 9.88 1.86 8.19
N GLN A 314 9.76 0.99 9.18
CA GLN A 314 8.48 0.69 9.83
C GLN A 314 7.96 1.82 10.73
N THR A 315 8.85 2.53 11.44
CA THR A 315 8.45 3.35 12.58
C THR A 315 8.65 4.85 12.40
N ARG A 316 9.62 5.28 11.55
CA ARG A 316 10.10 6.68 11.54
C ARG A 316 10.07 7.36 10.18
N THR A 317 10.00 6.59 9.10
CA THR A 317 10.20 7.13 7.74
C THR A 317 8.98 7.83 7.18
N PHE A 318 7.80 7.21 7.23
CA PHE A 318 6.65 7.65 6.46
C PHE A 318 5.61 8.38 7.30
N THR A 319 5.16 9.54 6.79
CA THR A 319 4.04 10.29 7.37
C THR A 319 3.10 10.73 6.25
N GLY A 320 1.80 10.58 6.46
CA GLY A 320 0.78 11.08 5.53
C GLY A 320 -0.31 11.85 6.25
N LYS A 321 -0.98 12.78 5.53
CA LYS A 321 -2.21 13.42 5.99
C LYS A 321 -3.31 13.24 4.95
N GLU A 322 -4.52 12.95 5.42
CA GLU A 322 -5.70 12.83 4.56
C GLU A 322 -6.93 13.43 5.23
N LYS A 323 -7.67 14.22 4.45
CA LYS A 323 -8.89 14.91 4.91
C LYS A 323 -10.13 14.04 4.81
N LYS A 324 -10.20 13.14 3.81
CA LYS A 324 -11.39 12.34 3.51
C LYS A 324 -11.31 10.99 4.20
N SER A 325 -12.34 10.66 5.00
CA SER A 325 -12.42 9.42 5.78
C SER A 325 -12.14 8.16 4.97
N LEU A 326 -12.81 7.99 3.82
CA LEU A 326 -12.61 6.79 3.00
C LEU A 326 -11.17 6.70 2.44
N ALA A 327 -10.61 7.81 1.94
CA ALA A 327 -9.22 7.82 1.44
C ALA A 327 -8.24 7.52 2.57
N TYR A 328 -8.47 8.06 3.76
CA TYR A 328 -7.71 7.78 4.96
C TYR A 328 -7.68 6.28 5.30
N VAL A 329 -8.84 5.63 5.32
CA VAL A 329 -8.95 4.18 5.55
C VAL A 329 -8.21 3.39 4.47
N ILE A 330 -8.41 3.76 3.19
CA ILE A 330 -7.73 3.12 2.06
C ILE A 330 -6.21 3.29 2.16
N ALA A 331 -5.73 4.47 2.55
CA ALA A 331 -4.29 4.72 2.74
C ALA A 331 -3.67 3.81 3.80
N ILE A 332 -4.32 3.69 4.96
CA ILE A 332 -3.87 2.80 6.03
C ILE A 332 -3.83 1.35 5.52
N MET A 333 -4.92 0.89 4.90
CA MET A 333 -5.02 -0.47 4.38
C MET A 333 -3.94 -0.75 3.33
N ASN A 334 -3.73 0.17 2.40
CA ASN A 334 -2.73 0.00 1.36
C ASN A 334 -1.32 -0.11 1.94
N MET A 335 -0.96 0.74 2.89
CA MET A 335 0.34 0.68 3.55
C MET A 335 0.52 -0.61 4.37
N ILE A 336 -0.52 -1.07 5.06
CA ILE A 336 -0.51 -2.35 5.80
C ILE A 336 -0.28 -3.53 4.86
N LEU A 337 -0.97 -3.57 3.73
CA LEU A 337 -0.81 -4.63 2.73
C LEU A 337 0.58 -4.61 2.06
N HIS A 338 1.25 -3.46 2.03
CA HIS A 338 2.65 -3.36 1.61
C HIS A 338 3.64 -3.75 2.72
N GLY A 339 3.17 -4.01 3.94
CA GLY A 339 3.98 -4.51 5.06
C GLY A 339 4.37 -3.48 6.10
N ILE A 340 3.75 -2.31 6.14
CA ILE A 340 3.93 -1.32 7.22
C ILE A 340 2.83 -1.55 8.25
N GLU A 341 3.16 -2.12 9.41
CA GLU A 341 2.18 -2.60 10.38
C GLU A 341 1.34 -1.48 11.03
N ALA A 342 1.95 -0.35 11.33
CA ALA A 342 1.29 0.78 11.97
C ALA A 342 1.58 2.10 11.24
N PRO A 343 1.01 2.31 10.04
CA PRO A 343 1.33 3.48 9.23
C PRO A 343 0.91 4.78 9.90
N ARG A 344 1.82 5.76 9.89
CA ARG A 344 1.57 7.09 10.45
C ARG A 344 0.79 7.95 9.44
N ILE A 345 -0.47 7.61 9.24
CA ILE A 345 -1.43 8.44 8.51
C ILE A 345 -2.29 9.19 9.52
N ILE A 346 -2.47 10.48 9.31
CA ILE A 346 -3.21 11.39 10.18
C ILE A 346 -4.48 11.83 9.45
N HIS A 347 -5.65 11.61 10.06
CA HIS A 347 -6.91 12.07 9.53
C HIS A 347 -7.09 13.56 9.84
N ALA A 348 -6.66 14.43 8.94
CA ALA A 348 -6.71 15.87 9.09
C ALA A 348 -6.67 16.60 7.74
N ASN A 349 -7.22 17.82 7.70
CA ASN A 349 -7.00 18.73 6.58
C ASN A 349 -5.68 19.47 6.78
N THR A 350 -4.67 19.14 6.00
CA THR A 350 -3.34 19.79 6.01
C THR A 350 -3.40 21.30 5.93
N LEU A 351 -4.34 21.87 5.18
CA LEU A 351 -4.42 23.30 4.92
C LEU A 351 -5.03 24.09 6.09
N THR A 352 -5.60 23.43 7.10
CA THR A 352 -6.11 24.12 8.30
C THR A 352 -5.01 24.52 9.29
N GLU A 353 -3.81 23.99 9.12
CA GLU A 353 -2.65 24.38 9.94
C GLU A 353 -2.08 25.72 9.46
N ASN A 354 -1.78 26.61 10.41
CA ASN A 354 -1.13 27.87 10.07
C ASN A 354 0.34 27.61 9.72
N LEU A 355 0.76 28.03 8.53
CA LEU A 355 2.13 27.85 8.06
C LEU A 355 3.19 28.50 9.00
N SER A 356 2.83 29.56 9.73
CA SER A 356 3.74 30.19 10.68
C SER A 356 4.12 29.30 11.85
N ASP A 357 3.26 28.32 12.18
CA ASP A 357 3.47 27.42 13.32
C ASP A 357 4.38 26.25 12.99
N VAL A 358 4.66 25.97 11.71
CA VAL A 358 5.57 24.92 11.25
C VAL A 358 7.01 25.27 11.64
N GLN A 359 7.55 24.50 12.58
CA GLN A 359 8.92 24.63 13.09
C GLN A 359 9.87 23.66 12.38
N GLU A 360 11.17 23.80 12.61
CA GLU A 360 12.18 22.95 11.97
C GLU A 360 12.02 21.46 12.28
N ARG A 361 11.62 21.12 13.50
CA ARG A 361 11.32 19.73 13.93
C ARG A 361 10.13 19.09 13.20
N ASP A 362 9.25 19.91 12.61
CA ASP A 362 8.04 19.47 11.90
C ASP A 362 8.28 19.32 10.40
N ARG A 363 9.52 19.55 9.95
CA ARG A 363 9.91 19.47 8.55
C ARG A 363 10.42 18.10 8.18
N PHE A 364 10.34 17.80 6.87
CA PHE A 364 10.67 16.52 6.29
C PHE A 364 11.83 16.61 5.29
N ASP A 365 12.57 15.52 5.14
CA ASP A 365 13.68 15.42 4.18
C ASP A 365 13.15 15.28 2.75
N VAL A 366 12.04 14.56 2.58
CA VAL A 366 11.41 14.27 1.29
C VAL A 366 9.91 14.55 1.37
N ILE A 367 9.35 15.26 0.36
CA ILE A 367 7.90 15.46 0.22
C ILE A 367 7.49 14.97 -1.18
N LEU A 368 6.48 14.09 -1.22
CA LEU A 368 5.96 13.49 -2.45
C LEU A 368 4.44 13.58 -2.42
N ALA A 369 3.80 14.30 -3.35
CA ALA A 369 2.35 14.31 -3.37
C ALA A 369 1.75 14.69 -4.72
N ASN A 370 0.49 14.27 -4.88
CA ASN A 370 -0.42 14.70 -5.91
C ASN A 370 -1.65 15.36 -5.26
N PRO A 371 -1.57 16.65 -4.86
CA PRO A 371 -2.69 17.34 -4.24
C PRO A 371 -3.87 17.50 -5.23
N PRO A 372 -5.10 17.73 -4.72
CA PRO A 372 -6.27 17.91 -5.56
C PRO A 372 -6.08 18.99 -6.60
N PHE A 373 -6.40 18.68 -7.88
CA PHE A 373 -6.24 19.62 -9.01
C PHE A 373 -7.29 20.72 -9.06
N GLY A 374 -8.33 20.65 -8.28
CA GLY A 374 -9.43 21.58 -8.23
C GLY A 374 -9.94 21.75 -6.82
N GLY A 375 -10.85 22.70 -6.69
CA GLY A 375 -11.43 23.02 -5.40
C GLY A 375 -10.94 24.39 -4.91
N SER A 376 -11.80 25.00 -4.10
CA SER A 376 -11.49 26.26 -3.44
C SER A 376 -11.61 26.04 -1.95
N GLU A 377 -10.59 26.40 -1.22
CA GLU A 377 -10.65 26.40 0.23
C GLU A 377 -11.40 27.62 0.76
N ARG A 378 -11.97 27.49 1.95
CA ARG A 378 -12.67 28.58 2.63
C ARG A 378 -11.73 29.74 2.93
N LYS A 379 -12.25 30.95 3.02
CA LYS A 379 -11.46 32.16 3.28
C LYS A 379 -10.67 32.08 4.59
N GLU A 380 -11.23 31.42 5.61
CA GLU A 380 -10.58 31.20 6.90
C GLU A 380 -9.32 30.36 6.74
N VAL A 381 -9.37 29.31 5.91
CA VAL A 381 -8.20 28.44 5.61
C VAL A 381 -7.14 29.21 4.82
N GLN A 382 -7.56 30.06 3.85
CA GLN A 382 -6.64 30.86 3.06
C GLN A 382 -5.81 31.84 3.91
N GLN A 383 -6.32 32.25 5.09
CA GLN A 383 -5.61 33.13 5.99
C GLN A 383 -4.38 32.50 6.66
N ASN A 384 -4.29 31.17 6.64
CA ASN A 384 -3.14 30.42 7.17
C ASN A 384 -1.90 30.53 6.26
N PHE A 385 -2.03 31.17 5.08
CA PHE A 385 -1.00 31.21 4.05
C PHE A 385 -0.58 32.65 3.72
N PRO A 386 0.71 32.93 3.55
CA PRO A 386 1.21 34.26 3.15
C PRO A 386 0.65 34.70 1.80
N ILE A 387 0.62 33.83 0.80
CA ILE A 387 0.02 34.09 -0.50
C ILE A 387 -1.39 33.51 -0.50
N ARG A 388 -2.37 34.38 -0.29
CA ARG A 388 -3.79 33.99 -0.28
C ARG A 388 -4.25 33.58 -1.67
N SER A 389 -4.83 32.42 -1.77
CA SER A 389 -5.41 31.90 -3.02
C SER A 389 -6.61 31.01 -2.72
N GLY A 390 -7.62 31.06 -3.59
CA GLY A 390 -8.68 30.06 -3.60
C GLY A 390 -8.25 28.72 -4.18
N GLU A 391 -7.19 28.69 -4.99
CA GLU A 391 -6.69 27.46 -5.62
C GLU A 391 -5.98 26.57 -4.61
N THR A 392 -6.55 25.41 -4.33
CA THR A 392 -6.06 24.46 -3.33
C THR A 392 -4.61 24.03 -3.60
N ALA A 393 -4.25 23.80 -4.88
CA ALA A 393 -2.90 23.39 -5.25
C ALA A 393 -1.83 24.45 -4.90
N PHE A 394 -2.19 25.75 -4.92
CA PHE A 394 -1.26 26.82 -4.55
C PHE A 394 -1.00 26.89 -3.05
N LEU A 395 -2.01 26.55 -2.25
CA LEU A 395 -1.85 26.43 -0.80
C LEU A 395 -0.97 25.22 -0.45
N PHE A 396 -1.17 24.09 -1.13
CA PHE A 396 -0.28 22.93 -0.95
C PHE A 396 1.16 23.23 -1.34
N LEU A 397 1.42 23.94 -2.43
CA LEU A 397 2.79 24.28 -2.81
C LEU A 397 3.49 25.14 -1.74
N GLN A 398 2.79 26.12 -1.16
CA GLN A 398 3.31 26.89 -0.03
C GLN A 398 3.60 25.99 1.20
N HIS A 399 2.70 25.06 1.49
CA HIS A 399 2.91 24.07 2.55
C HIS A 399 4.17 23.24 2.29
N PHE A 400 4.42 22.78 1.06
CA PHE A 400 5.62 22.03 0.68
C PHE A 400 6.88 22.83 0.98
N ILE A 401 6.96 24.06 0.46
CA ILE A 401 8.12 24.94 0.66
C ILE A 401 8.43 25.10 2.14
N LYS A 402 7.39 25.28 2.97
CA LYS A 402 7.56 25.47 4.43
C LYS A 402 7.86 24.20 5.19
N ALA A 403 7.27 23.06 4.79
CA ALA A 403 7.43 21.78 5.46
C ALA A 403 8.70 21.01 5.04
N LEU A 404 9.42 21.51 4.02
CA LEU A 404 10.66 20.90 3.56
C LEU A 404 11.84 21.37 4.42
N LYS A 405 12.73 20.47 4.83
CA LYS A 405 14.01 20.81 5.45
C LYS A 405 14.92 21.52 4.46
N ALA A 406 15.86 22.31 4.96
CA ALA A 406 16.94 22.86 4.15
C ALA A 406 17.73 21.70 3.51
N GLY A 407 17.93 21.76 2.17
CA GLY A 407 18.55 20.68 1.40
C GLY A 407 17.65 19.48 1.13
N GLY A 408 16.40 19.47 1.63
CA GLY A 408 15.41 18.44 1.35
C GLY A 408 14.94 18.47 -0.11
N ARG A 409 14.24 17.42 -0.52
CA ARG A 409 13.76 17.24 -1.91
C ARG A 409 12.25 17.07 -1.93
N ALA A 410 11.58 17.71 -2.90
CA ALA A 410 10.14 17.56 -3.07
C ALA A 410 9.75 17.33 -4.52
N ALA A 411 8.69 16.56 -4.74
CA ALA A 411 8.01 16.47 -6.01
C ALA A 411 6.51 16.64 -5.84
N ILE A 412 5.93 17.53 -6.63
CA ILE A 412 4.50 17.83 -6.63
C ILE A 412 3.92 17.64 -8.03
N VAL A 413 2.77 16.99 -8.11
CA VAL A 413 1.95 17.00 -9.33
C VAL A 413 1.03 18.21 -9.27
N ILE A 414 1.12 19.08 -10.27
CA ILE A 414 0.36 20.33 -10.33
C ILE A 414 -0.16 20.56 -11.75
N LYS A 415 -1.25 21.30 -11.91
CA LYS A 415 -1.77 21.68 -13.24
C LYS A 415 -0.74 22.50 -14.01
N ASN A 416 -0.59 22.23 -15.31
CA ASN A 416 0.30 22.99 -16.18
C ASN A 416 -0.09 24.48 -16.29
N THR A 417 -1.36 24.81 -16.08
CA THR A 417 -1.84 26.21 -16.01
C THR A 417 -1.14 27.01 -14.91
N PHE A 418 -0.56 26.39 -13.89
CA PHE A 418 0.28 27.07 -12.90
C PHE A 418 1.45 27.83 -13.54
N LEU A 419 2.05 27.31 -14.59
CA LEU A 419 3.18 27.94 -15.29
C LEU A 419 2.77 29.20 -16.09
N SER A 420 1.56 29.21 -16.64
CA SER A 420 1.05 30.27 -17.52
C SER A 420 0.05 31.23 -16.87
N ASN A 421 -0.46 30.89 -15.68
CA ASN A 421 -1.44 31.71 -14.98
C ASN A 421 -0.82 33.06 -14.58
N THR A 422 -1.51 34.17 -14.91
CA THR A 422 -1.06 35.54 -14.69
C THR A 422 -1.68 36.23 -13.47
N ASP A 423 -2.50 35.50 -12.68
CA ASP A 423 -3.01 36.06 -11.43
C ASP A 423 -1.88 36.34 -10.43
N ASN A 424 -2.12 37.29 -9.53
CA ASN A 424 -1.11 37.74 -8.56
C ASN A 424 -0.58 36.62 -7.68
N ALA A 425 -1.45 35.66 -7.28
CA ALA A 425 -1.05 34.54 -6.41
C ALA A 425 -0.14 33.56 -7.15
N ALA A 426 -0.46 33.23 -8.41
CA ALA A 426 0.39 32.34 -9.21
C ALA A 426 1.76 32.97 -9.50
N VAL A 427 1.79 34.27 -9.84
CA VAL A 427 3.04 35.01 -10.08
C VAL A 427 3.89 35.07 -8.80
N ALA A 428 3.29 35.46 -7.66
CA ALA A 428 3.99 35.54 -6.38
C ALA A 428 4.55 34.17 -5.95
N LEU A 429 3.78 33.09 -6.14
CA LEU A 429 4.19 31.74 -5.76
C LEU A 429 5.31 31.20 -6.66
N ARG A 430 5.27 31.46 -7.98
CA ARG A 430 6.41 31.11 -8.87
C ARG A 430 7.66 31.87 -8.48
N LYS A 431 7.53 33.16 -8.12
CA LYS A 431 8.66 33.97 -7.64
C LYS A 431 9.24 33.34 -6.37
N GLN A 432 8.41 33.04 -5.37
CA GLN A 432 8.84 32.39 -4.14
C GLN A 432 9.53 31.04 -4.41
N LEU A 433 8.96 30.21 -5.28
CA LEU A 433 9.55 28.92 -5.65
C LEU A 433 10.97 29.05 -6.22
N LEU A 434 11.22 30.07 -7.04
CA LEU A 434 12.53 30.31 -7.66
C LEU A 434 13.52 31.01 -6.71
N GLU A 435 13.04 31.74 -5.70
CA GLU A 435 13.88 32.41 -4.70
C GLU A 435 14.27 31.46 -3.56
N ASP A 436 13.33 30.64 -3.08
CA ASP A 436 13.50 29.80 -1.88
C ASP A 436 13.98 28.38 -2.21
N CYS A 437 13.79 27.92 -3.48
CA CYS A 437 14.04 26.54 -3.88
C CYS A 437 14.87 26.45 -5.17
N ASN A 438 15.58 25.34 -5.32
CA ASN A 438 16.17 24.96 -6.60
C ASN A 438 15.17 24.15 -7.43
N LEU A 439 14.50 24.79 -8.39
CA LEU A 439 13.59 24.11 -9.32
C LEU A 439 14.42 23.26 -10.30
N HIS A 440 14.63 22.00 -9.97
CA HIS A 440 15.52 21.09 -10.71
C HIS A 440 14.88 20.52 -11.99
N THR A 441 13.63 20.07 -11.91
CA THR A 441 12.98 19.34 -13.01
C THR A 441 11.53 19.76 -13.16
N VAL A 442 11.10 19.99 -14.39
CA VAL A 442 9.71 20.13 -14.80
C VAL A 442 9.41 19.02 -15.80
N LEU A 443 8.46 18.13 -15.46
CA LEU A 443 8.00 17.07 -16.34
C LEU A 443 6.60 17.40 -16.86
N ASP A 444 6.49 17.65 -18.17
CA ASP A 444 5.19 17.83 -18.83
C ASP A 444 4.56 16.46 -19.11
N MET A 445 3.31 16.32 -18.68
CA MET A 445 2.58 15.05 -18.77
C MET A 445 1.66 15.03 -19.97
N PRO A 446 1.55 13.90 -20.71
CA PRO A 446 0.61 13.78 -21.82
C PRO A 446 -0.83 14.06 -21.37
N GLY A 447 -1.61 14.69 -22.27
CA GLY A 447 -3.06 14.84 -22.06
C GLY A 447 -3.72 13.48 -21.84
N GLY A 448 -4.58 13.39 -20.82
CA GLY A 448 -5.24 12.13 -20.45
C GLY A 448 -4.51 11.27 -19.41
N THR A 449 -3.35 11.68 -18.91
CA THR A 449 -2.67 10.98 -17.80
C THR A 449 -3.57 10.86 -16.57
N PHE A 450 -4.41 11.87 -16.31
CA PHE A 450 -5.40 11.90 -15.23
C PHE A 450 -6.83 11.94 -15.79
N GLN A 451 -7.23 10.88 -16.50
CA GLN A 451 -8.52 10.82 -17.22
C GLN A 451 -9.74 11.10 -16.34
N ALA A 452 -9.73 10.59 -15.11
CA ALA A 452 -10.86 10.76 -14.17
C ALA A 452 -10.96 12.17 -13.58
N ALA A 453 -9.90 12.96 -13.58
CA ALA A 453 -9.91 14.31 -13.01
C ALA A 453 -10.47 15.38 -13.97
N GLY A 454 -10.78 15.03 -15.22
CA GLY A 454 -11.25 15.99 -16.23
C GLY A 454 -10.23 17.09 -16.56
N VAL A 455 -8.98 16.91 -16.19
CA VAL A 455 -7.88 17.87 -16.40
C VAL A 455 -7.21 17.52 -17.72
N LYS A 456 -7.19 18.51 -18.64
CA LYS A 456 -6.42 18.49 -19.87
C LYS A 456 -4.99 18.91 -19.60
#